data_2bd7fef236e59b023502cc80071184fd
#
_entry.id   2bd7fef236e59b023502cc80071184fd
#
_cell.length_a   1.000
_cell.length_b   1.000
_cell.length_c   1.000
_cell.angle_alpha   90.00
_cell.angle_beta   90.00
_cell.angle_gamma   90.00
#
_symmetry.space_group_name_H-M   'P 1'
#
loop_
_entity.id
_entity.type
_entity.pdbx_description
1 polymer ?
#
loop_
_entity_poly.entity_id
_entity_poly.type
_entity_poly.pdbx_seq_one_letter_code
_entity_poly.pdbx_strand_id
1 'polypeptide(L)'
;GTLYIVATPIGNLEDITLRAIETLKKVDLIAAEDTRHTKILLDRYQIRIPTTSYFEYNKIQKTDYLLKVLKEGKSVALVSDAGTPGISDPGYKIIRMCIDSDIPVVPIPGPSGFVTALTISGKPTDKFTFEGFLSNKSARRKNQLKKLKDEDRTIVLYESPHRIIKLLEDILEIYND
;
A
#
# COMPACT_ATOMS: atom_id res chain seq x y z
N GLY A 1 -18.88 -5.09 -12.59
CA GLY A 1 -18.49 -4.92 -11.19
C GLY A 1 -17.58 -3.73 -10.99
N THR A 2 -17.16 -3.50 -9.76
CA THR A 2 -16.33 -2.35 -9.38
C THR A 2 -15.16 -2.81 -8.53
N LEU A 3 -13.94 -2.34 -8.81
CA LEU A 3 -12.78 -2.52 -7.97
C LEU A 3 -12.68 -1.34 -6.98
N TYR A 4 -12.74 -1.62 -5.69
CA TYR A 4 -12.53 -0.65 -4.62
C TYR A 4 -11.10 -0.79 -4.07
N ILE A 5 -10.35 0.29 -4.04
CA ILE A 5 -9.02 0.36 -3.42
C ILE A 5 -9.20 0.91 -2.02
N VAL A 6 -9.15 0.05 -1.02
CA VAL A 6 -9.54 0.40 0.35
C VAL A 6 -8.30 0.53 1.23
N ALA A 7 -8.04 1.75 1.71
CA ALA A 7 -6.98 1.98 2.67
C ALA A 7 -7.34 1.37 4.03
N THR A 8 -6.36 0.71 4.66
CA THR A 8 -6.49 0.02 5.95
C THR A 8 -5.64 0.71 7.02
N PRO A 9 -5.92 0.45 8.32
CA PRO A 9 -5.15 1.02 9.43
C PRO A 9 -3.65 0.73 9.35
N ILE A 10 -2.85 1.65 9.86
CA ILE A 10 -1.38 1.58 9.86
C ILE A 10 -0.78 1.31 11.25
N GLY A 11 -1.55 0.78 12.17
CA GLY A 11 -1.11 0.46 13.55
C GLY A 11 -2.22 0.55 14.59
N ASN A 12 -3.27 1.35 14.33
CA ASN A 12 -4.45 1.42 15.19
C ASN A 12 -5.70 1.09 14.38
N LEU A 13 -6.43 0.05 14.75
CA LEU A 13 -7.63 -0.41 14.03
C LEU A 13 -8.75 0.66 13.97
N GLU A 14 -8.75 1.63 14.87
CA GLU A 14 -9.73 2.72 14.91
C GLU A 14 -9.50 3.79 13.82
N ASP A 15 -8.35 3.80 13.17
CA ASP A 15 -8.06 4.72 12.07
C ASP A 15 -8.78 4.34 10.76
N ILE A 16 -9.49 3.24 10.70
CA ILE A 16 -10.30 2.87 9.55
C ILE A 16 -11.45 3.87 9.36
N THR A 17 -11.71 4.28 8.14
CA THR A 17 -12.85 5.16 7.87
C THR A 17 -14.18 4.43 7.87
N LEU A 18 -15.26 5.11 8.26
CA LEU A 18 -16.64 4.57 8.18
C LEU A 18 -16.96 4.10 6.75
N ARG A 19 -16.53 4.85 5.72
CA ARG A 19 -16.74 4.47 4.33
C ARG A 19 -15.98 3.21 3.94
N ALA A 20 -14.79 2.98 4.48
CA ALA A 20 -14.05 1.74 4.27
C ALA A 20 -14.80 0.54 4.88
N ILE A 21 -15.29 0.66 6.11
CA ILE A 21 -16.08 -0.39 6.77
C ILE A 21 -17.33 -0.72 5.95
N GLU A 22 -18.10 0.29 5.52
CA GLU A 22 -19.31 0.10 4.72
C GLU A 22 -19.02 -0.53 3.35
N THR A 23 -17.91 -0.14 2.71
CA THR A 23 -17.47 -0.73 1.46
C THR A 23 -17.12 -2.21 1.64
N LEU A 24 -16.31 -2.53 2.66
CA LEU A 24 -15.91 -3.90 2.96
C LEU A 24 -17.10 -4.81 3.32
N LYS A 25 -18.18 -4.26 3.87
CA LYS A 25 -19.42 -5.01 4.15
C LYS A 25 -20.29 -5.28 2.92
N LYS A 26 -20.11 -4.51 1.82
CA LYS A 26 -20.99 -4.55 0.65
C LYS A 26 -20.39 -5.24 -0.57
N VAL A 27 -19.07 -5.41 -0.63
CA VAL A 27 -18.43 -6.09 -1.76
C VAL A 27 -18.68 -7.60 -1.74
N ASP A 28 -18.53 -8.23 -2.90
CA ASP A 28 -18.69 -9.69 -3.04
C ASP A 28 -17.44 -10.46 -2.65
N LEU A 29 -16.26 -9.81 -2.72
CA LEU A 29 -14.96 -10.43 -2.45
C LEU A 29 -13.97 -9.39 -1.94
N ILE A 30 -13.14 -9.78 -0.97
CA ILE A 30 -12.00 -9.00 -0.51
C ILE A 30 -10.71 -9.67 -0.96
N ALA A 31 -9.91 -8.98 -1.76
CA ALA A 31 -8.56 -9.38 -2.16
C ALA A 31 -7.57 -8.73 -1.19
N ALA A 32 -6.87 -9.55 -0.41
CA ALA A 32 -5.99 -9.13 0.68
C ALA A 32 -4.55 -9.57 0.44
N GLU A 33 -3.58 -8.75 0.83
CA GLU A 33 -2.15 -9.11 0.77
C GLU A 33 -1.88 -10.32 1.66
N ASP A 34 -2.16 -10.24 2.97
CA ASP A 34 -2.24 -11.39 3.86
C ASP A 34 -3.65 -11.51 4.45
N THR A 35 -4.37 -12.57 4.07
CA THR A 35 -5.73 -12.83 4.55
C THR A 35 -5.81 -13.07 6.06
N ARG A 36 -4.73 -13.53 6.70
CA ARG A 36 -4.66 -13.75 8.15
C ARG A 36 -4.57 -12.42 8.89
N HIS A 37 -3.75 -11.49 8.37
CA HIS A 37 -3.64 -10.14 8.91
C HIS A 37 -4.95 -9.38 8.73
N THR A 38 -5.48 -9.36 7.51
CA THR A 38 -6.76 -8.71 7.19
C THR A 38 -7.91 -9.25 8.04
N LYS A 39 -7.91 -10.55 8.38
CA LYS A 39 -8.94 -11.17 9.22
C LYS A 39 -9.09 -10.46 10.57
N ILE A 40 -8.00 -9.96 11.17
CA ILE A 40 -8.05 -9.24 12.45
C ILE A 40 -8.96 -8.00 12.34
N LEU A 41 -8.79 -7.23 11.25
CA LEU A 41 -9.61 -6.06 10.94
C LEU A 41 -11.07 -6.46 10.68
N LEU A 42 -11.28 -7.47 9.84
CA LEU A 42 -12.64 -7.93 9.50
C LEU A 42 -13.40 -8.45 10.73
N ASP A 43 -12.76 -9.21 11.60
CA ASP A 43 -13.37 -9.69 12.84
C ASP A 43 -13.71 -8.55 13.80
N ARG A 44 -12.83 -7.54 13.94
CA ARG A 44 -13.08 -6.35 14.79
C ARG A 44 -14.34 -5.60 14.39
N TYR A 45 -14.64 -5.52 13.07
CA TYR A 45 -15.80 -4.79 12.54
C TYR A 45 -16.93 -5.71 12.07
N GLN A 46 -16.87 -7.00 12.43
CA GLN A 46 -17.90 -8.02 12.14
C GLN A 46 -18.22 -8.12 10.64
N ILE A 47 -17.18 -8.03 9.79
CA ILE A 47 -17.30 -8.17 8.34
C ILE A 47 -17.14 -9.64 7.97
N ARG A 48 -18.14 -10.21 7.24
CA ARG A 48 -18.23 -11.63 6.89
C ARG A 48 -18.23 -11.85 5.38
N ILE A 49 -17.31 -11.21 4.68
CA ILE A 49 -17.16 -11.30 3.22
C ILE A 49 -16.05 -12.30 2.89
N PRO A 50 -16.21 -13.13 1.85
CA PRO A 50 -15.16 -14.03 1.38
C PRO A 50 -13.86 -13.28 1.08
N THR A 51 -12.73 -13.90 1.44
CA THR A 51 -11.40 -13.32 1.19
C THR A 51 -10.59 -14.19 0.24
N THR A 52 -9.70 -13.57 -0.54
CA THR A 52 -8.68 -14.25 -1.34
C THR A 52 -7.35 -13.54 -1.22
N SER A 53 -6.25 -14.27 -1.29
CA SER A 53 -4.92 -13.67 -1.24
C SER A 53 -4.56 -13.00 -2.58
N TYR A 54 -3.95 -11.80 -2.49
CA TYR A 54 -3.39 -11.07 -3.64
C TYR A 54 -2.06 -10.43 -3.24
N PHE A 55 -0.96 -11.10 -3.46
CA PHE A 55 0.38 -10.66 -3.07
C PHE A 55 1.38 -10.79 -4.23
N GLU A 56 2.59 -10.28 -4.07
CA GLU A 56 3.58 -10.09 -5.13
C GLU A 56 3.83 -11.37 -5.97
N TYR A 57 3.94 -12.54 -5.32
CA TYR A 57 4.27 -13.79 -6.01
C TYR A 57 3.08 -14.47 -6.71
N ASN A 58 1.83 -14.13 -6.36
CA ASN A 58 0.65 -14.70 -7.00
C ASN A 58 -0.12 -13.71 -7.88
N LYS A 59 0.32 -12.45 -7.95
CA LYS A 59 -0.40 -11.34 -8.59
C LYS A 59 -0.80 -11.62 -10.06
N ILE A 60 -0.04 -12.44 -10.80
CA ILE A 60 -0.35 -12.73 -12.21
C ILE A 60 -1.63 -13.56 -12.31
N GLN A 61 -1.63 -14.75 -11.71
CA GLN A 61 -2.80 -15.66 -11.74
C GLN A 61 -4.03 -15.06 -11.05
N LYS A 62 -3.79 -14.37 -9.94
CA LYS A 62 -4.87 -13.73 -9.17
C LYS A 62 -5.46 -12.52 -9.86
N THR A 63 -4.69 -11.76 -10.63
CA THR A 63 -5.23 -10.66 -11.43
C THR A 63 -6.27 -11.16 -12.43
N ASP A 64 -5.97 -12.24 -13.18
CA ASP A 64 -6.90 -12.81 -14.16
C ASP A 64 -8.19 -13.31 -13.48
N TYR A 65 -8.05 -13.96 -12.34
CA TYR A 65 -9.20 -14.38 -11.53
C TYR A 65 -10.07 -13.22 -11.07
N LEU A 66 -9.46 -12.17 -10.51
CA LEU A 66 -10.19 -10.99 -10.03
C LEU A 66 -10.86 -10.23 -11.18
N LEU A 67 -10.20 -10.12 -12.34
CA LEU A 67 -10.79 -9.53 -13.53
C LEU A 67 -12.02 -10.30 -14.00
N LYS A 68 -11.98 -11.65 -13.96
CA LYS A 68 -13.14 -12.48 -14.29
C LYS A 68 -14.29 -12.18 -13.34
N VAL A 69 -14.04 -12.17 -12.03
CA VAL A 69 -15.05 -11.83 -11.00
C VAL A 69 -15.68 -10.46 -11.25
N LEU A 70 -14.85 -9.45 -11.56
CA LEU A 70 -15.32 -8.09 -11.87
C LEU A 70 -16.15 -8.04 -13.17
N LYS A 71 -15.74 -8.76 -14.22
CA LYS A 71 -16.49 -8.86 -15.49
C LYS A 71 -17.83 -9.58 -15.34
N GLU A 72 -17.96 -10.47 -14.37
CA GLU A 72 -19.24 -11.10 -13.98
C GLU A 72 -20.18 -10.14 -13.23
N GLY A 73 -19.81 -8.87 -13.07
CA GLY A 73 -20.63 -7.85 -12.40
C GLY A 73 -20.42 -7.76 -10.87
N LYS A 74 -19.57 -8.60 -10.29
CA LYS A 74 -19.28 -8.63 -8.84
C LYS A 74 -18.28 -7.54 -8.46
N SER A 75 -18.44 -6.98 -7.27
CA SER A 75 -17.56 -5.97 -6.69
C SER A 75 -16.44 -6.59 -5.86
N VAL A 76 -15.23 -6.06 -5.99
CA VAL A 76 -14.03 -6.52 -5.28
C VAL A 76 -13.43 -5.36 -4.50
N ALA A 77 -13.08 -5.57 -3.23
CA ALA A 77 -12.22 -4.66 -2.47
C ALA A 77 -10.79 -5.19 -2.46
N LEU A 78 -9.83 -4.37 -2.86
CA LEU A 78 -8.40 -4.62 -2.67
C LEU A 78 -7.96 -3.93 -1.39
N VAL A 79 -7.29 -4.68 -0.51
CA VAL A 79 -6.68 -4.18 0.73
C VAL A 79 -5.23 -4.64 0.82
N SER A 80 -4.37 -3.82 1.42
CA SER A 80 -3.02 -4.20 1.86
C SER A 80 -2.99 -4.44 3.37
N ASP A 81 -1.88 -4.93 3.87
CA ASP A 81 -1.71 -5.19 5.31
C ASP A 81 -1.77 -3.91 6.13
N ALA A 82 -1.29 -2.78 5.57
CA ALA A 82 -1.34 -1.47 6.22
C ALA A 82 -1.31 -0.34 5.19
N GLY A 83 -2.20 0.64 5.30
CA GLY A 83 -2.23 1.83 4.45
C GLY A 83 -2.97 1.62 3.13
N THR A 84 -2.50 2.27 2.06
CA THR A 84 -3.19 2.34 0.77
C THR A 84 -2.61 1.33 -0.23
N PRO A 85 -3.40 0.36 -0.73
CA PRO A 85 -2.96 -0.60 -1.73
C PRO A 85 -2.38 0.07 -2.98
N GLY A 86 -1.33 -0.53 -3.54
CA GLY A 86 -0.63 0.00 -4.73
C GLY A 86 0.46 1.04 -4.42
N ILE A 87 0.61 1.48 -3.19
CA ILE A 87 1.68 2.36 -2.73
C ILE A 87 2.69 1.54 -1.93
N SER A 88 3.77 1.13 -2.56
CA SER A 88 4.77 0.17 -2.04
C SER A 88 4.22 -1.24 -1.75
N ASP A 89 2.98 -1.50 -2.11
CA ASP A 89 2.23 -2.73 -1.90
C ASP A 89 1.69 -3.27 -3.24
N PRO A 90 1.25 -4.54 -3.31
CA PRO A 90 0.59 -5.07 -4.49
C PRO A 90 -0.69 -4.29 -4.84
N GLY A 91 -0.94 -4.06 -6.15
CA GLY A 91 -2.16 -3.36 -6.58
C GLY A 91 -2.05 -2.75 -7.97
N TYR A 92 -0.92 -2.18 -8.33
CA TYR A 92 -0.73 -1.49 -9.61
C TYR A 92 -1.23 -2.31 -10.82
N LYS A 93 -0.91 -3.60 -10.88
CA LYS A 93 -1.26 -4.45 -12.03
C LYS A 93 -2.77 -4.59 -12.19
N ILE A 94 -3.49 -4.95 -11.13
CA ILE A 94 -4.95 -5.12 -11.21
C ILE A 94 -5.66 -3.79 -11.49
N ILE A 95 -5.21 -2.70 -10.88
CA ILE A 95 -5.74 -1.35 -11.13
C ILE A 95 -5.58 -1.01 -12.62
N ARG A 96 -4.37 -1.17 -13.16
CA ARG A 96 -4.10 -0.89 -14.58
C ARG A 96 -4.99 -1.72 -15.50
N MET A 97 -5.10 -3.02 -15.26
CA MET A 97 -5.91 -3.92 -16.09
C MET A 97 -7.41 -3.65 -15.98
N CYS A 98 -7.90 -3.18 -14.82
CA CYS A 98 -9.28 -2.71 -14.68
C CYS A 98 -9.53 -1.48 -15.54
N ILE A 99 -8.64 -0.48 -15.48
CA ILE A 99 -8.72 0.74 -16.30
C ILE A 99 -8.71 0.38 -17.79
N ASP A 100 -7.78 -0.47 -18.23
CA ASP A 100 -7.67 -0.91 -19.62
C ASP A 100 -8.87 -1.75 -20.10
N SER A 101 -9.70 -2.26 -19.18
CA SER A 101 -10.91 -3.05 -19.44
C SER A 101 -12.21 -2.28 -19.16
N ASP A 102 -12.15 -0.97 -18.98
CA ASP A 102 -13.29 -0.10 -18.64
C ASP A 102 -14.06 -0.55 -17.39
N ILE A 103 -13.37 -1.22 -16.45
CA ILE A 103 -13.91 -1.60 -15.15
C ILE A 103 -13.71 -0.43 -14.18
N PRO A 104 -14.77 0.08 -13.54
CA PRO A 104 -14.66 1.19 -12.59
C PRO A 104 -13.70 0.85 -11.43
N VAL A 105 -12.76 1.78 -11.16
CA VAL A 105 -11.84 1.71 -10.02
C VAL A 105 -12.15 2.88 -9.10
N VAL A 106 -12.54 2.58 -7.86
CA VAL A 106 -12.99 3.58 -6.88
C VAL A 106 -12.05 3.59 -5.68
N PRO A 107 -11.31 4.69 -5.43
CA PRO A 107 -10.50 4.82 -4.23
C PRO A 107 -11.38 5.10 -3.01
N ILE A 108 -11.07 4.43 -1.91
CA ILE A 108 -11.60 4.69 -0.58
C ILE A 108 -10.45 5.24 0.26
N PRO A 109 -10.32 6.57 0.38
CA PRO A 109 -9.24 7.22 1.12
C PRO A 109 -9.21 6.79 2.59
N GLY A 110 -8.02 6.79 3.15
CA GLY A 110 -7.81 6.44 4.55
C GLY A 110 -6.36 6.62 4.98
N PRO A 111 -5.89 5.87 5.98
CA PRO A 111 -4.56 6.00 6.54
C PRO A 111 -3.45 5.86 5.50
N SER A 112 -2.40 6.68 5.67
CA SER A 112 -1.20 6.64 4.84
C SER A 112 0.02 6.94 5.68
N GLY A 113 0.94 5.98 5.79
CA GLY A 113 2.11 6.09 6.67
C GLY A 113 3.01 7.25 6.31
N PHE A 114 3.36 7.43 5.02
CA PHE A 114 4.27 8.50 4.61
C PHE A 114 3.63 9.89 4.77
N VAL A 115 2.34 10.05 4.50
CA VAL A 115 1.63 11.33 4.72
C VAL A 115 1.61 11.66 6.20
N THR A 116 1.24 10.71 7.05
CA THR A 116 1.20 10.90 8.51
C THR A 116 2.57 11.26 9.07
N ALA A 117 3.64 10.55 8.66
CA ALA A 117 5.00 10.86 9.08
C ALA A 117 5.46 12.25 8.62
N LEU A 118 5.16 12.62 7.37
CA LEU A 118 5.54 13.89 6.79
C LEU A 118 4.90 15.06 7.54
N THR A 119 3.62 14.96 7.93
CA THR A 119 2.90 16.04 8.64
C THR A 119 3.49 16.38 10.00
N ILE A 120 4.14 15.43 10.67
CA ILE A 120 4.75 15.63 12.02
C ILE A 120 6.28 15.72 11.98
N SER A 121 6.90 15.63 10.79
CA SER A 121 8.37 15.57 10.63
C SER A 121 9.08 16.89 10.95
N GLY A 122 8.36 18.04 10.91
CA GLY A 122 8.94 19.38 10.97
C GLY A 122 9.76 19.76 9.74
N LYS A 123 9.74 18.96 8.67
CA LYS A 123 10.38 19.25 7.37
C LYS A 123 9.39 19.96 6.43
N PRO A 124 9.86 20.69 5.38
CA PRO A 124 8.98 21.25 4.37
C PRO A 124 8.06 20.19 3.76
N THR A 125 6.77 20.47 3.66
CA THR A 125 5.75 19.52 3.18
C THR A 125 5.12 19.91 1.85
N ASP A 126 5.42 21.11 1.35
CA ASP A 126 4.91 21.65 0.09
C ASP A 126 5.44 20.92 -1.14
N LYS A 127 6.68 20.42 -1.05
CA LYS A 127 7.31 19.60 -2.09
C LYS A 127 8.08 18.45 -1.44
N PHE A 128 7.80 17.23 -1.85
CA PHE A 128 8.51 16.05 -1.36
C PHE A 128 8.64 14.99 -2.48
N THR A 129 9.56 14.07 -2.30
CA THR A 129 9.68 12.88 -3.13
C THR A 129 9.52 11.63 -2.25
N PHE A 130 8.73 10.66 -2.72
CA PHE A 130 8.52 9.38 -2.06
C PHE A 130 9.23 8.28 -2.85
N GLU A 131 10.26 7.70 -2.26
CA GLU A 131 11.13 6.70 -2.89
C GLU A 131 10.78 5.25 -2.49
N GLY A 132 9.83 5.09 -1.55
CA GLY A 132 9.46 3.77 -1.03
C GLY A 132 10.62 3.05 -0.35
N PHE A 133 10.73 1.73 -0.56
CA PHE A 133 11.81 0.91 0.00
C PHE A 133 13.03 0.92 -0.92
N LEU A 134 14.18 1.30 -0.38
CA LEU A 134 15.44 1.17 -1.10
C LEU A 134 15.92 -0.30 -1.13
N SER A 135 16.90 -0.57 -1.99
CA SER A 135 17.45 -1.92 -2.17
C SER A 135 17.94 -2.53 -0.85
N ASN A 136 17.66 -3.81 -0.65
CA ASN A 136 18.21 -4.58 0.46
C ASN A 136 19.73 -4.86 0.33
N LYS A 137 20.31 -4.70 -0.86
CA LYS A 137 21.74 -4.82 -1.14
C LYS A 137 22.44 -3.47 -0.89
N SER A 138 23.37 -3.41 0.10
CA SER A 138 24.03 -2.16 0.53
C SER A 138 24.64 -1.37 -0.64
N ALA A 139 25.40 -1.99 -1.52
CA ALA A 139 26.02 -1.30 -2.65
C ALA A 139 24.97 -0.62 -3.58
N ARG A 140 23.83 -1.30 -3.84
CA ARG A 140 22.76 -0.74 -4.65
C ARG A 140 22.01 0.37 -3.91
N ARG A 141 21.76 0.19 -2.61
CA ARG A 141 21.12 1.19 -1.75
C ARG A 141 21.98 2.46 -1.66
N LYS A 142 23.29 2.32 -1.43
CA LYS A 142 24.22 3.47 -1.46
C LYS A 142 24.19 4.21 -2.80
N ASN A 143 24.13 3.50 -3.92
CA ASN A 143 24.01 4.14 -5.23
C ASN A 143 22.67 4.88 -5.40
N GLN A 144 21.57 4.36 -4.85
CA GLN A 144 20.28 5.06 -4.82
C GLN A 144 20.37 6.33 -3.95
N LEU A 145 20.93 6.23 -2.74
CA LEU A 145 21.15 7.38 -1.85
C LEU A 145 22.02 8.47 -2.49
N LYS A 146 23.12 8.07 -3.19
CA LYS A 146 23.97 9.04 -3.92
C LYS A 146 23.20 9.84 -4.97
N LYS A 147 22.24 9.22 -5.67
CA LYS A 147 21.40 9.91 -6.65
C LYS A 147 20.42 10.89 -6.02
N LEU A 148 20.06 10.67 -4.75
CA LEU A 148 19.17 11.54 -3.99
C LEU A 148 19.91 12.67 -3.26
N LYS A 149 21.26 12.71 -3.33
CA LYS A 149 22.06 13.67 -2.57
C LYS A 149 21.77 15.12 -2.96
N ASP A 150 21.49 15.34 -4.24
CA ASP A 150 21.22 16.68 -4.81
C ASP A 150 19.70 16.98 -4.87
N GLU A 151 18.86 16.19 -4.16
CA GLU A 151 17.42 16.40 -4.11
C GLU A 151 17.10 17.48 -3.07
N ASP A 152 16.53 18.61 -3.52
CA ASP A 152 16.17 19.74 -2.66
C ASP A 152 14.86 19.55 -1.90
N ARG A 153 14.01 18.63 -2.35
CA ARG A 153 12.71 18.35 -1.72
C ARG A 153 12.90 17.44 -0.52
N THR A 154 11.94 17.46 0.40
CA THR A 154 11.90 16.48 1.47
C THR A 154 11.81 15.06 0.91
N ILE A 155 12.78 14.21 1.24
CA ILE A 155 12.82 12.80 0.80
C ILE A 155 12.12 11.95 1.85
N VAL A 156 11.15 11.14 1.41
CA VAL A 156 10.43 10.18 2.26
C VAL A 156 10.77 8.77 1.82
N LEU A 157 11.27 7.98 2.75
CA LEU A 157 11.65 6.58 2.55
C LEU A 157 10.79 5.68 3.44
N TYR A 158 10.52 4.48 2.97
CA TYR A 158 10.06 3.38 3.80
C TYR A 158 11.22 2.44 4.11
N GLU A 159 11.26 1.94 5.36
CA GLU A 159 12.18 0.89 5.70
C GLU A 159 11.58 -0.05 6.77
N SER A 160 11.98 -1.32 6.68
CA SER A 160 11.62 -2.32 7.67
C SER A 160 12.37 -2.08 8.99
N PRO A 161 11.73 -2.29 10.17
CA PRO A 161 12.41 -2.24 11.47
C PRO A 161 13.69 -3.10 11.55
N HIS A 162 13.71 -4.23 10.82
CA HIS A 162 14.86 -5.14 10.80
C HIS A 162 16.06 -4.62 9.99
N ARG A 163 15.86 -3.57 9.16
CA ARG A 163 16.89 -3.03 8.28
C ARG A 163 17.21 -1.56 8.55
N ILE A 164 16.43 -0.89 9.42
CA ILE A 164 16.52 0.56 9.64
C ILE A 164 17.94 0.98 10.05
N ILE A 165 18.61 0.24 10.92
CA ILE A 165 19.98 0.56 11.37
C ILE A 165 20.95 0.59 10.17
N LYS A 166 20.89 -0.43 9.31
CA LYS A 166 21.74 -0.50 8.11
C LYS A 166 21.45 0.62 7.11
N LEU A 167 20.20 1.06 7.01
CA LEU A 167 19.85 2.21 6.17
C LEU A 167 20.43 3.50 6.75
N LEU A 168 20.31 3.72 8.06
CA LEU A 168 20.86 4.91 8.74
C LEU A 168 22.39 4.97 8.65
N GLU A 169 23.08 3.85 8.79
CA GLU A 169 24.54 3.73 8.59
C GLU A 169 24.94 4.13 7.15
N ASP A 170 24.21 3.64 6.13
CA ASP A 170 24.48 4.00 4.74
C ASP A 170 24.14 5.48 4.46
N ILE A 171 23.11 6.03 5.08
CA ILE A 171 22.78 7.48 4.98
C ILE A 171 23.92 8.30 5.59
N LEU A 172 24.35 7.99 6.81
CA LEU A 172 25.43 8.68 7.50
C LEU A 172 26.73 8.68 6.64
N GLU A 173 27.08 7.52 6.07
CA GLU A 173 28.26 7.42 5.19
C GLU A 173 28.15 8.30 3.93
N ILE A 174 26.96 8.43 3.32
CA ILE A 174 26.78 9.14 2.06
C ILE A 174 26.62 10.64 2.27
N TYR A 175 25.91 11.05 3.33
CA TYR A 175 25.59 12.46 3.57
C TYR A 175 26.54 13.15 4.57
N ASN A 176 27.39 12.40 5.27
CA ASN A 176 28.39 12.89 6.23
C ASN A 176 27.80 13.70 7.41
N ASP A 177 26.61 13.31 7.88
CA ASP A 177 25.90 13.99 8.95
C ASP A 177 25.65 13.08 10.14
#